data_0d9068c9311fad4cccc97e19eb267664
#
_entry.id   0d9068c9311fad4cccc97e19eb267664
#
_cell.length_a   1.000
_cell.length_b   1.000
_cell.length_c   1.000
_cell.angle_alpha   90.00
_cell.angle_beta   90.00
_cell.angle_gamma   90.00
#
_symmetry.space_group_name_H-M   'P 1'
#
loop_
_entity.id
_entity.type
_entity.pdbx_description
1 polymer ?
#
loop_
_entity_poly.entity_id
_entity_poly.type
_entity_poly.pdbx_seq_one_letter_code
_entity_poly.pdbx_strand_id
1 'polypeptide(L)'
;MILYHGSTMEVSQPRILKSEIGRDFGFAFYTTDIQAQAERWARRRAMIESRRTKTEIQAIVSVYEWDDSAAKHLQFLQFDGVSMEWLELVVTCRSRTDYSHGYDIVEGKIANDNVGETVSYVMQGIMRKEDAIERLRFEKINNQIAFCTETALRTLYFQNSYICGSVNP
;
A
#
# COMPACT_ATOMS: atom_id res chain seq x y z
N MET A 1 10.02 2.67 14.40
CA MET A 1 10.38 2.20 13.02
C MET A 1 10.20 3.33 12.02
N ILE A 2 11.05 3.43 10.97
CA ILE A 2 10.87 4.45 9.93
C ILE A 2 10.03 3.88 8.80
N LEU A 3 9.02 4.63 8.37
CA LEU A 3 8.10 4.30 7.29
C LEU A 3 8.07 5.40 6.23
N TYR A 4 7.77 5.01 5.00
CA TYR A 4 7.80 5.86 3.83
C TYR A 4 6.47 5.80 3.08
N HIS A 5 6.01 6.95 2.60
CA HIS A 5 4.83 7.06 1.72
C HIS A 5 5.19 7.79 0.44
N GLY A 6 5.05 7.12 -0.70
CA GLY A 6 5.31 7.70 -2.02
C GLY A 6 4.06 8.37 -2.61
N SER A 7 4.18 9.64 -2.98
CA SER A 7 3.08 10.47 -3.49
C SER A 7 3.58 11.51 -4.50
N THR A 8 2.70 12.42 -4.88
CA THR A 8 3.01 13.62 -5.69
C THR A 8 3.00 14.90 -4.85
N MET A 9 2.80 14.78 -3.56
CA MET A 9 2.82 15.88 -2.60
C MET A 9 3.35 15.43 -1.25
N GLU A 10 3.82 16.37 -0.44
CA GLU A 10 4.06 16.11 0.98
C GLU A 10 2.76 15.79 1.69
N VAL A 11 2.78 14.75 2.51
CA VAL A 11 1.66 14.35 3.36
C VAL A 11 2.09 14.43 4.82
N SER A 12 2.08 15.63 5.40
CA SER A 12 2.42 15.85 6.81
C SER A 12 1.31 15.40 7.77
N GLN A 13 0.08 15.34 7.27
CA GLN A 13 -1.10 14.87 8.02
C GLN A 13 -1.78 13.73 7.26
N PRO A 14 -1.41 12.49 7.52
CA PRO A 14 -1.99 11.33 6.83
C PRO A 14 -3.49 11.20 7.10
N ARG A 15 -4.24 10.77 6.09
CA ARG A 15 -5.69 10.59 6.16
C ARG A 15 -6.11 9.33 5.44
N ILE A 16 -7.20 8.72 5.88
CA ILE A 16 -7.84 7.61 5.20
C ILE A 16 -8.76 8.16 4.12
N LEU A 17 -8.37 7.97 2.86
CA LEU A 17 -9.14 8.42 1.72
C LEU A 17 -9.99 7.28 1.17
N LYS A 18 -11.30 7.48 1.13
CA LYS A 18 -12.24 6.57 0.47
C LYS A 18 -12.26 6.86 -1.03
N SER A 19 -12.42 5.82 -1.83
CA SER A 19 -12.54 5.93 -3.29
C SER A 19 -13.51 4.87 -3.82
N GLU A 20 -13.94 5.01 -5.08
CA GLU A 20 -14.76 3.99 -5.74
C GLU A 20 -13.98 2.72 -6.10
N ILE A 21 -12.64 2.79 -6.07
CA ILE A 21 -11.76 1.67 -6.39
C ILE A 21 -11.27 1.04 -5.09
N GLY A 22 -11.49 -0.26 -4.95
CA GLY A 22 -10.99 -1.04 -3.82
C GLY A 22 -9.46 -1.10 -3.80
N ARG A 23 -8.89 -1.23 -2.61
CA ARG A 23 -7.46 -1.34 -2.34
C ARG A 23 -7.16 -2.68 -1.69
N ASP A 24 -5.89 -3.09 -1.66
CA ASP A 24 -5.45 -4.41 -1.19
C ASP A 24 -5.94 -4.75 0.22
N PHE A 25 -5.87 -3.80 1.13
CA PHE A 25 -6.32 -3.94 2.51
C PHE A 25 -7.45 -2.94 2.84
N GLY A 26 -8.28 -2.59 1.85
CA GLY A 26 -9.35 -1.62 2.02
C GLY A 26 -8.87 -0.17 2.03
N PHE A 27 -9.69 0.72 2.57
CA PHE A 27 -9.35 2.13 2.69
C PHE A 27 -8.42 2.34 3.87
N ALA A 28 -7.23 2.85 3.59
CA ALA A 28 -6.17 3.04 4.56
C ALA A 28 -5.19 4.11 4.09
N PHE A 29 -4.33 4.56 4.98
CA PHE A 29 -3.11 5.23 4.63
C PHE A 29 -2.00 4.20 4.48
N TYR A 30 -1.42 4.11 3.31
CA TYR A 30 -0.46 3.07 2.94
C TYR A 30 0.97 3.54 3.05
N THR A 31 1.81 2.79 3.73
CA THR A 31 3.23 3.02 3.90
C THR A 31 4.04 1.76 3.60
N THR A 32 5.34 1.88 3.59
CA THR A 32 6.30 0.78 3.50
C THR A 32 7.54 1.09 4.34
N ASP A 33 8.21 0.07 4.83
CA ASP A 33 9.53 0.15 5.45
C ASP A 33 10.68 0.14 4.42
N ILE A 34 10.35 -0.06 3.13
CA ILE A 34 11.32 -0.11 2.04
C ILE A 34 11.33 1.23 1.28
N GLN A 35 12.32 2.09 1.58
CA GLN A 35 12.46 3.41 0.97
C GLN A 35 12.40 3.37 -0.57
N ALA A 36 13.17 2.49 -1.20
CA ALA A 36 13.20 2.36 -2.65
C ALA A 36 11.83 1.98 -3.26
N GLN A 37 10.98 1.30 -2.51
CA GLN A 37 9.61 0.99 -2.91
C GLN A 37 8.74 2.25 -2.91
N ALA A 38 8.80 3.06 -1.86
CA ALA A 38 8.07 4.32 -1.78
C ALA A 38 8.49 5.28 -2.92
N GLU A 39 9.78 5.34 -3.23
CA GLU A 39 10.29 6.15 -4.35
C GLU A 39 9.76 5.67 -5.71
N ARG A 40 9.73 4.34 -5.96
CA ARG A 40 9.12 3.80 -7.20
C ARG A 40 7.65 4.18 -7.31
N TRP A 41 6.90 4.12 -6.23
CA TRP A 41 5.50 4.53 -6.20
C TRP A 41 5.32 6.02 -6.46
N ALA A 42 6.13 6.85 -5.81
CA ALA A 42 6.10 8.30 -6.03
C ALA A 42 6.36 8.65 -7.49
N ARG A 43 7.41 8.07 -8.10
CA ARG A 43 7.74 8.28 -9.52
C ARG A 43 6.63 7.80 -10.46
N ARG A 44 6.06 6.62 -10.20
CA ARG A 44 4.95 6.09 -10.99
C ARG A 44 3.73 7.00 -10.94
N ARG A 45 3.34 7.47 -9.75
CA ARG A 45 2.22 8.41 -9.58
C ARG A 45 2.50 9.74 -10.26
N ALA A 46 3.69 10.30 -10.08
CA ALA A 46 4.09 11.55 -10.74
C ALA A 46 4.04 11.42 -12.26
N MET A 47 4.54 10.32 -12.83
CA MET A 47 4.49 10.07 -14.27
C MET A 47 3.03 9.98 -14.79
N ILE A 48 2.15 9.26 -14.11
CA ILE A 48 0.74 9.15 -14.50
C ILE A 48 0.06 10.51 -14.45
N GLU A 49 0.27 11.25 -13.37
CA GLU A 49 -0.32 12.57 -13.17
C GLU A 49 0.20 13.59 -14.17
N SER A 50 1.52 13.60 -14.43
CA SER A 50 2.14 14.47 -15.44
C SER A 50 1.56 14.24 -16.83
N ARG A 51 1.31 12.98 -17.21
CA ARG A 51 0.67 12.64 -18.50
C ARG A 51 -0.78 13.14 -18.55
N ARG A 52 -1.50 13.03 -17.43
CA ARG A 52 -2.91 13.47 -17.34
C ARG A 52 -3.04 14.99 -17.39
N THR A 53 -2.18 15.72 -16.66
CA THR A 53 -2.25 17.17 -16.54
C THR A 53 -1.47 17.90 -17.62
N LYS A 54 -0.59 17.18 -18.33
CA LYS A 54 0.39 17.76 -19.29
C LYS A 54 1.34 18.78 -18.64
N THR A 55 1.60 18.61 -17.35
CA THR A 55 2.53 19.42 -16.55
C THR A 55 3.49 18.51 -15.82
N GLU A 56 4.69 19.01 -15.52
CA GLU A 56 5.65 18.25 -14.72
C GLU A 56 5.17 18.17 -13.26
N ILE A 57 4.96 16.95 -12.78
CA ILE A 57 4.58 16.68 -11.40
C ILE A 57 5.75 15.97 -10.70
N GLN A 58 6.09 16.46 -9.53
CA GLN A 58 7.19 15.92 -8.73
C GLN A 58 6.80 14.63 -8.03
N ALA A 59 7.77 13.72 -7.92
CA ALA A 59 7.66 12.52 -7.10
C ALA A 59 8.18 12.85 -5.70
N ILE A 60 7.35 12.70 -4.68
CA ILE A 60 7.66 13.07 -3.29
C ILE A 60 7.48 11.86 -2.39
N VAL A 61 8.42 11.66 -1.48
CA VAL A 61 8.31 10.68 -0.40
C VAL A 61 8.18 11.42 0.92
N SER A 62 7.14 11.11 1.67
CA SER A 62 6.96 11.53 3.06
C SER A 62 7.47 10.45 4.00
N VAL A 63 8.19 10.85 5.04
CA VAL A 63 8.87 9.98 6.00
C VAL A 63 8.22 10.12 7.36
N TYR A 64 7.96 8.99 8.00
CA TYR A 64 7.32 8.93 9.31
C TYR A 64 8.14 8.06 10.26
N GLU A 65 8.13 8.45 11.51
CA GLU A 65 8.46 7.54 12.61
C GLU A 65 7.17 6.88 13.09
N TRP A 66 7.14 5.56 13.10
CA TRP A 66 6.03 4.80 13.66
C TRP A 66 6.36 4.33 15.06
N ASP A 67 5.52 4.73 16.02
CA ASP A 67 5.55 4.22 17.38
C ASP A 67 4.79 2.88 17.44
N ASP A 68 5.51 1.79 17.21
CA ASP A 68 4.98 0.43 17.30
C ASP A 68 4.61 0.03 18.74
N SER A 69 5.16 0.71 19.73
CA SER A 69 4.78 0.50 21.13
C SER A 69 3.38 1.03 21.44
N ALA A 70 3.00 2.16 20.87
CA ALA A 70 1.64 2.70 20.94
C ALA A 70 0.64 1.83 20.18
N ALA A 71 1.10 1.11 19.16
CA ALA A 71 0.27 0.22 18.37
C ALA A 71 -0.09 -1.12 19.05
N LYS A 72 0.54 -1.47 20.21
CA LYS A 72 0.31 -2.74 20.91
C LYS A 72 -1.14 -2.99 21.36
N HIS A 73 -1.93 -1.94 21.48
CA HIS A 73 -3.35 -2.02 21.85
C HIS A 73 -4.30 -2.03 20.64
N LEU A 74 -3.76 -1.96 19.44
CA LEU A 74 -4.51 -1.94 18.19
C LEU A 74 -4.70 -3.37 17.63
N GLN A 75 -5.76 -3.54 16.85
CA GLN A 75 -5.99 -4.79 16.12
C GLN A 75 -5.02 -4.84 14.92
N PHE A 76 -3.96 -5.63 15.05
CA PHE A 76 -2.89 -5.75 14.06
C PHE A 76 -2.92 -7.12 13.38
N LEU A 77 -3.05 -7.12 12.06
CA LEU A 77 -2.96 -8.31 11.22
C LEU A 77 -1.67 -8.27 10.41
N GLN A 78 -0.87 -9.31 10.51
CA GLN A 78 0.39 -9.43 9.76
C GLN A 78 0.38 -10.71 8.91
N PHE A 79 0.82 -10.56 7.66
CA PHE A 79 1.04 -11.67 6.74
C PHE A 79 2.54 -11.79 6.42
N ASP A 80 3.13 -12.92 6.76
CA ASP A 80 4.55 -13.21 6.49
C ASP A 80 4.83 -13.54 5.01
N GLY A 81 3.78 -13.59 4.21
CA GLY A 81 3.88 -13.87 2.79
C GLY A 81 2.53 -14.05 2.13
N VAL A 82 2.56 -14.52 0.88
CA VAL A 82 1.35 -14.87 0.16
C VAL A 82 0.78 -16.17 0.72
N SER A 83 -0.43 -16.07 1.25
CA SER A 83 -1.23 -17.19 1.78
C SER A 83 -2.65 -17.13 1.24
N MET A 84 -3.45 -18.15 1.51
CA MET A 84 -4.88 -18.15 1.14
C MET A 84 -5.60 -16.99 1.85
N GLU A 85 -5.34 -16.80 3.14
CA GLU A 85 -5.94 -15.75 3.96
C GLU A 85 -5.60 -14.36 3.42
N TRP A 86 -4.32 -14.14 3.05
CA TRP A 86 -3.88 -12.90 2.41
C TRP A 86 -4.63 -12.65 1.09
N LEU A 87 -4.69 -13.67 0.22
CA LEU A 87 -5.35 -13.55 -1.08
C LEU A 87 -6.85 -13.29 -0.94
N GLU A 88 -7.51 -13.97 -0.01
CA GLU A 88 -8.94 -13.77 0.28
C GLU A 88 -9.24 -12.37 0.79
N LEU A 89 -8.41 -11.85 1.69
CA LEU A 89 -8.55 -10.49 2.17
C LEU A 89 -8.41 -9.48 1.02
N VAL A 90 -7.35 -9.61 0.21
CA VAL A 90 -7.08 -8.70 -0.91
C VAL A 90 -8.21 -8.75 -1.95
N VAL A 91 -8.66 -9.94 -2.34
CA VAL A 91 -9.77 -10.11 -3.29
C VAL A 91 -11.06 -9.48 -2.73
N THR A 92 -11.36 -9.71 -1.45
CA THR A 92 -12.56 -9.14 -0.82
C THR A 92 -12.49 -7.62 -0.76
N CYS A 93 -11.39 -7.06 -0.29
CA CYS A 93 -11.21 -5.60 -0.20
C CYS A 93 -11.24 -4.90 -1.56
N ARG A 94 -10.70 -5.54 -2.61
CA ARG A 94 -10.75 -4.98 -3.98
C ARG A 94 -12.13 -5.09 -4.61
N SER A 95 -12.90 -6.13 -4.30
CA SER A 95 -14.22 -6.39 -4.87
C SER A 95 -15.32 -5.62 -4.16
N ARG A 96 -15.15 -5.27 -2.89
CA ARG A 96 -16.18 -4.71 -2.03
C ARG A 96 -15.67 -3.48 -1.28
N THR A 97 -15.99 -2.30 -1.79
CA THR A 97 -15.61 -1.03 -1.17
C THR A 97 -16.38 -0.71 0.13
N ASP A 98 -17.45 -1.44 0.41
CA ASP A 98 -18.21 -1.38 1.65
C ASP A 98 -17.70 -2.35 2.75
N TYR A 99 -16.74 -3.20 2.42
CA TYR A 99 -16.20 -4.18 3.34
C TYR A 99 -15.24 -3.57 4.36
N SER A 100 -15.40 -3.94 5.62
CA SER A 100 -14.49 -3.61 6.71
C SER A 100 -14.05 -4.91 7.40
N HIS A 101 -12.75 -5.13 7.45
CA HIS A 101 -12.15 -6.30 8.11
C HIS A 101 -11.97 -6.12 9.63
N GLY A 102 -12.15 -4.90 10.15
CA GLY A 102 -12.07 -4.62 11.60
C GLY A 102 -10.66 -4.46 12.18
N TYR A 103 -9.60 -4.61 11.38
CA TYR A 103 -8.22 -4.37 11.83
C TYR A 103 -7.86 -2.90 11.75
N ASP A 104 -7.08 -2.41 12.71
CA ASP A 104 -6.53 -1.06 12.71
C ASP A 104 -5.33 -0.94 11.80
N ILE A 105 -4.49 -1.98 11.76
CA ILE A 105 -3.28 -2.03 10.93
C ILE A 105 -3.22 -3.39 10.23
N VAL A 106 -2.91 -3.39 8.96
CA VAL A 106 -2.61 -4.61 8.18
C VAL A 106 -1.25 -4.48 7.53
N GLU A 107 -0.39 -5.46 7.78
CA GLU A 107 0.93 -5.57 7.15
C GLU A 107 1.00 -6.79 6.26
N GLY A 108 1.58 -6.65 5.07
CA GLY A 108 1.78 -7.76 4.16
C GLY A 108 2.26 -7.36 2.79
N LYS A 109 2.40 -8.36 1.91
CA LYS A 109 2.82 -8.14 0.53
C LYS A 109 1.81 -7.29 -0.22
N ILE A 110 2.33 -6.44 -1.09
CA ILE A 110 1.50 -5.60 -1.96
C ILE A 110 1.40 -6.18 -3.37
N ALA A 111 0.36 -5.76 -4.05
CA ALA A 111 0.24 -5.92 -5.47
C ALA A 111 1.26 -5.01 -6.19
N ASN A 112 2.37 -5.58 -6.67
CA ASN A 112 3.09 -5.01 -7.80
C ASN A 112 2.32 -5.31 -9.10
N ASP A 113 2.86 -4.97 -10.27
CA ASP A 113 2.13 -5.15 -11.53
C ASP A 113 1.75 -6.62 -11.77
N ASN A 114 2.62 -7.58 -11.45
CA ASN A 114 2.34 -9.01 -11.62
C ASN A 114 1.35 -9.53 -10.57
N VAL A 115 1.49 -9.09 -9.31
CA VAL A 115 0.55 -9.45 -8.24
C VAL A 115 -0.83 -8.87 -8.54
N GLY A 116 -0.89 -7.60 -9.00
CA GLY A 116 -2.14 -6.94 -9.38
C GLY A 116 -2.87 -7.67 -10.50
N GLU A 117 -2.15 -8.11 -11.52
CA GLU A 117 -2.69 -8.90 -12.62
C GLU A 117 -3.21 -10.25 -12.13
N THR A 118 -2.42 -10.98 -11.34
CA THR A 118 -2.79 -12.29 -10.79
C THR A 118 -4.04 -12.22 -9.92
N VAL A 119 -4.12 -11.23 -9.03
CA VAL A 119 -5.32 -10.97 -8.21
C VAL A 119 -6.51 -10.64 -9.09
N SER A 120 -6.33 -9.85 -10.15
CA SER A 120 -7.38 -9.53 -11.12
C SER A 120 -7.92 -10.78 -11.82
N TYR A 121 -7.07 -11.72 -12.20
CA TYR A 121 -7.51 -13.00 -12.80
C TYR A 121 -8.33 -13.85 -11.83
N VAL A 122 -7.97 -13.87 -10.55
CA VAL A 122 -8.78 -14.53 -9.52
C VAL A 122 -10.15 -13.88 -9.38
N MET A 123 -10.20 -12.54 -9.32
CA MET A 123 -11.46 -11.78 -9.20
C MET A 123 -12.38 -12.01 -10.40
N GLN A 124 -11.82 -12.19 -11.59
CA GLN A 124 -12.56 -12.46 -12.83
C GLN A 124 -12.92 -13.95 -13.02
N GLY A 125 -12.50 -14.84 -12.10
CA GLY A 125 -12.72 -16.28 -12.21
C GLY A 125 -11.87 -16.97 -13.29
N ILE A 126 -10.85 -16.30 -13.83
CA ILE A 126 -9.95 -16.84 -14.85
C ILE A 126 -8.89 -17.75 -14.22
N MET A 127 -8.51 -17.50 -12.98
CA MET A 127 -7.49 -18.23 -12.25
C MET A 127 -8.04 -18.72 -10.89
N ARG A 128 -7.75 -19.96 -10.52
CA ARG A 128 -8.07 -20.46 -9.17
C ARG A 128 -7.14 -19.84 -8.14
N LYS A 129 -7.60 -19.72 -6.90
CA LYS A 129 -6.83 -19.14 -5.81
C LYS A 129 -5.52 -19.88 -5.53
N GLU A 130 -5.56 -21.22 -5.59
CA GLU A 130 -4.41 -22.08 -5.36
C GLU A 130 -3.30 -21.82 -6.41
N ASP A 131 -3.69 -21.71 -7.69
CA ASP A 131 -2.78 -21.43 -8.80
C ASP A 131 -2.17 -20.02 -8.67
N ALA A 132 -2.97 -19.06 -8.21
CA ALA A 132 -2.51 -17.70 -7.94
C ALA A 132 -1.46 -17.65 -6.82
N ILE A 133 -1.67 -18.38 -5.73
CA ILE A 133 -0.72 -18.46 -4.62
C ILE A 133 0.60 -19.07 -5.08
N GLU A 134 0.54 -20.15 -5.85
CA GLU A 134 1.74 -20.78 -6.39
C GLU A 134 2.52 -19.84 -7.32
N ARG A 135 1.84 -19.14 -8.21
CA ARG A 135 2.42 -18.13 -9.08
C ARG A 135 3.10 -17.00 -8.30
N LEU A 136 2.49 -16.54 -7.20
CA LEU A 136 2.97 -15.40 -6.41
C LEU A 136 4.09 -15.73 -5.42
N ARG A 137 4.38 -17.02 -5.16
CA ARG A 137 5.45 -17.44 -4.24
C ARG A 137 6.85 -16.94 -4.63
N PHE A 138 7.09 -16.73 -5.90
CA PHE A 138 8.39 -16.35 -6.46
C PHE A 138 8.53 -14.85 -6.72
N GLU A 139 7.53 -14.06 -6.40
CA GLU A 139 7.57 -12.63 -6.62
C GLU A 139 8.47 -11.92 -5.60
N LYS A 140 9.11 -10.81 -6.04
CA LYS A 140 9.92 -9.96 -5.16
C LYS A 140 9.10 -9.51 -3.95
N ILE A 141 9.69 -9.63 -2.79
CA ILE A 141 9.08 -9.16 -1.53
C ILE A 141 9.02 -7.64 -1.58
N ASN A 142 7.82 -7.12 -1.69
CA ASN A 142 7.48 -5.76 -1.33
C ASN A 142 6.70 -5.82 -0.02
N ASN A 143 6.88 -4.86 0.85
CA ASN A 143 6.13 -4.78 2.09
C ASN A 143 5.20 -3.57 2.09
N GLN A 144 4.05 -3.72 2.69
CA GLN A 144 3.06 -2.65 2.82
C GLN A 144 2.46 -2.69 4.21
N ILE A 145 2.42 -1.54 4.84
CA ILE A 145 1.77 -1.35 6.13
C ILE A 145 0.63 -0.36 5.94
N ALA A 146 -0.58 -0.83 6.10
CA ALA A 146 -1.81 -0.08 5.90
C ALA A 146 -2.41 0.33 7.25
N PHE A 147 -2.54 1.62 7.49
CA PHE A 147 -3.18 2.20 8.66
C PHE A 147 -4.66 2.46 8.33
N CYS A 148 -5.55 1.62 8.87
CA CYS A 148 -6.95 1.52 8.46
C CYS A 148 -7.90 2.35 9.32
N THR A 149 -7.43 2.87 10.46
CA THR A 149 -8.23 3.68 11.38
C THR A 149 -7.53 4.98 11.78
N GLU A 150 -8.30 5.99 12.18
CA GLU A 150 -7.76 7.25 12.70
C GLU A 150 -6.91 7.01 13.97
N THR A 151 -7.25 6.01 14.77
CA THR A 151 -6.47 5.64 15.95
C THR A 151 -5.08 5.11 15.53
N ALA A 152 -5.03 4.27 14.49
CA ALA A 152 -3.77 3.79 13.95
C ALA A 152 -2.92 4.94 13.38
N LEU A 153 -3.51 5.90 12.67
CA LEU A 153 -2.79 7.05 12.12
C LEU A 153 -2.10 7.90 13.19
N ARG A 154 -2.64 7.97 14.41
CA ARG A 154 -2.04 8.71 15.52
C ARG A 154 -0.72 8.12 16.03
N THR A 155 -0.37 6.91 15.62
CA THR A 155 0.93 6.28 15.93
C THR A 155 2.02 6.64 14.92
N LEU A 156 1.68 7.41 13.86
CA LEU A 156 2.60 7.91 12.84
C LEU A 156 2.99 9.36 13.13
N TYR A 157 4.28 9.63 13.26
CA TYR A 157 4.83 10.96 13.46
C TYR A 157 5.59 11.40 12.22
N PHE A 158 5.06 12.40 11.52
CA PHE A 158 5.72 12.98 10.34
C PHE A 158 7.09 13.55 10.72
N GLN A 159 8.12 13.18 9.97
CA GLN A 159 9.49 13.64 10.17
C GLN A 159 9.91 14.68 9.13
N ASN A 160 9.83 14.32 7.88
CA ASN A 160 10.20 15.16 6.74
C ASN A 160 9.63 14.60 5.43
N SER A 161 9.87 15.31 4.35
CA SER A 161 9.65 14.82 2.99
C SER A 161 10.85 15.17 2.10
N TYR A 162 10.96 14.47 0.98
CA TYR A 162 11.96 14.77 -0.03
C TYR A 162 11.44 14.48 -1.44
N ILE A 163 11.99 15.21 -2.41
CA ILE A 163 11.72 15.00 -3.82
C ILE A 163 12.63 13.86 -4.32
N CYS A 164 12.04 12.85 -4.93
CA CYS A 164 12.84 11.82 -5.60
C CYS A 164 13.55 12.41 -6.81
N GLY A 165 14.87 12.34 -6.83
CA GLY A 165 15.63 12.74 -8.00
C GLY A 165 15.13 12.03 -9.27
N SER A 166 15.14 12.73 -10.40
CA SER A 166 14.88 12.14 -11.70
C SER A 166 15.89 11.01 -11.90
N VAL A 167 15.42 9.80 -12.11
CA VAL A 167 16.28 8.74 -12.66
C VAL A 167 16.53 9.18 -14.10
N ASN A 168 17.74 9.66 -14.38
CA ASN A 168 18.16 9.80 -15.77
C ASN A 168 18.02 8.43 -16.43
N PRO A 169 17.43 8.37 -17.62
CA PRO A 169 17.19 7.12 -18.34
C PRO A 169 18.50 6.39 -18.69
#